data_b0f0fae589015f81bf9a6bb290903418
#
_entry.id   b0f0fae589015f81bf9a6bb290903418
#
_cell.length_a   1.000
_cell.length_b   1.000
_cell.length_c   1.000
_cell.angle_alpha   90.00
_cell.angle_beta   90.00
_cell.angle_gamma   90.00
#
_symmetry.space_group_name_H-M   'P 1'
#
loop_
_entity.id
_entity.type
_entity.pdbx_description
1 polymer ?
#
loop_
_entity_poly.entity_id
_entity_poly.type
_entity_poly.pdbx_seq_one_letter_code
_entity_poly.pdbx_strand_id
1 'polypeptide(L)'
;MLEACREAGLEVRDVARSELDGLAADHRGVVAITGKPTTIGERELAAWSFGPDDLVVVLDGITDPQNLGAAARSGEAAGATMLVTRTRRAADVTPAAIRASAGALLHLTHARIANIARGLERLKDAGFTVVGLDERAERTVFEEEPLAGRVAVVLGSEGEGLGRLTREACDVLVRLPMRGRVGSLNASASLAAALYAFVLPGRVGDP
;
A
#
# COMPACT_ATOMS: atom_id res chain seq x y z
N MET A 1 -18.72 -20.18 2.83
CA MET A 1 -18.69 -18.81 2.26
C MET A 1 -20.09 -18.21 2.17
N LEU A 2 -21.05 -18.76 1.40
CA LEU A 2 -22.42 -18.19 1.29
C LEU A 2 -23.18 -18.17 2.63
N GLU A 3 -22.97 -19.19 3.46
CA GLU A 3 -23.55 -19.25 4.80
C GLU A 3 -22.99 -18.13 5.70
N ALA A 4 -21.67 -17.93 5.71
CA ALA A 4 -21.05 -16.83 6.45
C ALA A 4 -21.52 -15.44 5.95
N CYS A 5 -21.81 -15.27 4.65
CA CYS A 5 -22.41 -14.05 4.14
C CYS A 5 -23.82 -13.81 4.70
N ARG A 6 -24.65 -14.87 4.74
CA ARG A 6 -25.98 -14.78 5.31
C ARG A 6 -25.98 -14.51 6.82
N GLU A 7 -25.09 -15.17 7.55
CA GLU A 7 -24.86 -14.92 8.98
C GLU A 7 -24.42 -13.48 9.27
N ALA A 8 -23.61 -12.89 8.35
CA ALA A 8 -23.21 -11.49 8.41
C ALA A 8 -24.31 -10.50 7.94
N GLY A 9 -25.54 -10.98 7.63
CA GLY A 9 -26.64 -10.16 7.18
C GLY A 9 -26.52 -9.62 5.76
N LEU A 10 -25.64 -10.19 4.94
CA LEU A 10 -25.47 -9.78 3.55
C LEU A 10 -26.54 -10.43 2.67
N GLU A 11 -27.07 -9.66 1.73
CA GLU A 11 -28.00 -10.18 0.72
C GLU A 11 -27.25 -11.14 -0.22
N VAL A 12 -27.71 -12.39 -0.27
CA VAL A 12 -27.17 -13.41 -1.18
C VAL A 12 -28.24 -13.76 -2.20
N ARG A 13 -27.94 -13.54 -3.48
CA ARG A 13 -28.81 -13.83 -4.61
C ARG A 13 -28.22 -14.96 -5.45
N ASP A 14 -29.03 -15.97 -5.72
CA ASP A 14 -28.70 -16.99 -6.72
C ASP A 14 -29.16 -16.50 -8.08
N VAL A 15 -28.23 -16.40 -9.03
CA VAL A 15 -28.46 -15.85 -10.36
C VAL A 15 -27.87 -16.76 -11.44
N ALA A 16 -28.30 -16.58 -12.70
CA ALA A 16 -27.73 -17.31 -13.82
C ALA A 16 -26.26 -16.91 -14.04
N ARG A 17 -25.44 -17.86 -14.54
CA ARG A 17 -24.04 -17.60 -14.85
C ARG A 17 -23.84 -16.42 -15.80
N SER A 18 -24.74 -16.26 -16.79
CA SER A 18 -24.72 -15.15 -17.72
C SER A 18 -24.85 -13.77 -17.06
N GLU A 19 -25.54 -13.68 -15.92
CA GLU A 19 -25.62 -12.44 -15.15
C GLU A 19 -24.28 -12.14 -14.46
N LEU A 20 -23.62 -13.16 -13.89
CA LEU A 20 -22.29 -13.03 -13.33
C LEU A 20 -21.24 -12.65 -14.38
N ASP A 21 -21.31 -13.26 -15.59
CA ASP A 21 -20.44 -12.95 -16.73
C ASP A 21 -20.55 -11.46 -17.14
N GLY A 22 -21.73 -10.87 -16.99
CA GLY A 22 -21.96 -9.44 -17.22
C GLY A 22 -21.39 -8.51 -16.14
N LEU A 23 -21.16 -9.01 -14.94
CA LEU A 23 -20.63 -8.24 -13.82
C LEU A 23 -19.11 -8.32 -13.70
N ALA A 24 -18.51 -9.48 -13.93
CA ALA A 24 -17.07 -9.70 -13.79
C ALA A 24 -16.56 -10.86 -14.67
N ALA A 25 -15.45 -10.67 -15.35
CA ALA A 25 -14.90 -11.67 -16.28
C ALA A 25 -14.43 -12.95 -15.57
N ASP A 26 -13.76 -12.87 -14.42
CA ASP A 26 -13.14 -14.02 -13.73
C ASP A 26 -13.85 -14.34 -12.39
N HIS A 27 -15.18 -14.40 -12.39
CA HIS A 27 -15.97 -14.48 -11.18
C HIS A 27 -15.93 -15.83 -10.45
N ARG A 28 -15.49 -16.92 -11.11
CA ARG A 28 -15.45 -18.29 -10.51
C ARG A 28 -16.76 -18.73 -9.85
N GLY A 29 -17.89 -18.22 -10.34
CA GLY A 29 -19.23 -18.54 -9.81
C GLY A 29 -19.73 -17.63 -8.69
N VAL A 30 -18.98 -16.60 -8.28
CA VAL A 30 -19.38 -15.64 -7.25
C VAL A 30 -18.92 -14.24 -7.61
N VAL A 31 -19.79 -13.24 -7.43
CA VAL A 31 -19.48 -11.81 -7.53
C VAL A 31 -19.95 -11.13 -6.26
N ALA A 32 -19.08 -10.35 -5.64
CA ALA A 32 -19.45 -9.47 -4.53
C ALA A 32 -19.57 -8.03 -5.04
N ILE A 33 -20.69 -7.38 -4.77
CA ILE A 33 -20.90 -5.96 -5.02
C ILE A 33 -20.49 -5.22 -3.76
N THR A 34 -19.42 -4.43 -3.82
CA THR A 34 -18.88 -3.69 -2.68
C THR A 34 -19.10 -2.18 -2.85
N GLY A 35 -19.01 -1.44 -1.76
CA GLY A 35 -18.84 0.01 -1.82
C GLY A 35 -17.53 0.38 -2.54
N LYS A 36 -17.40 1.65 -2.91
CA LYS A 36 -16.12 2.18 -3.43
C LYS A 36 -15.13 2.38 -2.27
N PRO A 37 -13.84 2.12 -2.48
CA PRO A 37 -12.82 2.48 -1.51
C PRO A 37 -12.88 3.96 -1.17
N THR A 38 -12.63 4.31 0.10
CA THR A 38 -12.50 5.71 0.52
C THR A 38 -11.32 6.35 -0.19
N THR A 39 -11.59 7.35 -1.01
CA THR A 39 -10.56 8.06 -1.77
C THR A 39 -10.56 9.53 -1.40
N ILE A 40 -9.38 10.07 -1.08
CA ILE A 40 -9.16 11.47 -0.73
C ILE A 40 -8.14 12.12 -1.66
N GLY A 41 -8.22 13.44 -1.77
CA GLY A 41 -7.27 14.24 -2.55
C GLY A 41 -6.24 14.97 -1.68
N GLU A 42 -5.46 15.83 -2.33
CA GLU A 42 -4.36 16.57 -1.69
C GLU A 42 -4.80 17.50 -0.55
N ARG A 43 -6.01 18.10 -0.66
CA ARG A 43 -6.55 18.99 0.38
C ARG A 43 -6.98 18.23 1.61
N GLU A 44 -7.63 17.10 1.41
CA GLU A 44 -8.09 16.22 2.48
C GLU A 44 -6.92 15.57 3.19
N LEU A 45 -5.89 15.13 2.45
CA LEU A 45 -4.64 14.63 3.05
C LEU A 45 -3.97 15.70 3.94
N ALA A 46 -3.94 16.96 3.50
CA ALA A 46 -3.36 18.06 4.28
C ALA A 46 -4.14 18.39 5.56
N ALA A 47 -5.43 18.07 5.60
CA ALA A 47 -6.30 18.27 6.76
C ALA A 47 -6.54 16.97 7.56
N TRP A 48 -5.86 15.88 7.20
CA TRP A 48 -6.09 14.59 7.82
C TRP A 48 -5.54 14.56 9.25
N SER A 49 -6.34 14.05 10.17
CA SER A 49 -5.91 13.84 11.57
C SER A 49 -5.30 12.46 11.71
N PHE A 50 -3.99 12.40 11.84
CA PHE A 50 -3.26 11.15 12.03
C PHE A 50 -3.20 10.75 13.51
N GLY A 51 -3.35 9.44 13.76
CA GLY A 51 -3.07 8.83 15.06
C GLY A 51 -1.58 8.85 15.41
N PRO A 52 -1.21 8.55 16.66
CA PRO A 52 0.17 8.61 17.13
C PRO A 52 1.09 7.59 16.44
N ASP A 53 0.54 6.45 16.02
CA ASP A 53 1.27 5.32 15.45
C ASP A 53 0.80 4.98 14.04
N ASP A 54 0.31 5.96 13.27
CA ASP A 54 -0.14 5.71 11.91
C ASP A 54 1.00 5.25 11.00
N LEU A 55 0.72 4.22 10.20
CA LEU A 55 1.57 3.75 9.13
C LEU A 55 0.94 4.15 7.79
N VAL A 56 1.71 4.82 6.96
CA VAL A 56 1.32 5.21 5.61
C VAL A 56 2.21 4.50 4.59
N VAL A 57 1.59 3.85 3.60
CA VAL A 57 2.31 3.29 2.45
C VAL A 57 2.20 4.26 1.28
N VAL A 58 3.34 4.65 0.72
CA VAL A 58 3.41 5.57 -0.43
C VAL A 58 3.97 4.84 -1.65
N LEU A 59 3.21 4.82 -2.73
CA LEU A 59 3.59 4.16 -3.98
C LEU A 59 3.90 5.21 -5.06
N ASP A 60 5.19 5.35 -5.39
CA ASP A 60 5.66 6.32 -6.36
C ASP A 60 5.83 5.70 -7.75
N GLY A 61 4.75 5.66 -8.55
CA GLY A 61 4.80 5.20 -9.93
C GLY A 61 4.53 3.70 -10.11
N ILE A 62 3.84 3.05 -9.20
CA ILE A 62 3.32 1.68 -9.40
C ILE A 62 2.14 1.75 -10.37
N THR A 63 2.26 1.13 -11.53
CA THR A 63 1.26 1.19 -12.62
C THR A 63 0.50 -0.11 -12.81
N ASP A 64 0.99 -1.22 -12.27
CA ASP A 64 0.32 -2.51 -12.34
C ASP A 64 -0.71 -2.66 -11.19
N PRO A 65 -2.01 -2.93 -11.50
CA PRO A 65 -3.04 -3.19 -10.50
C PRO A 65 -2.76 -4.37 -9.57
N GLN A 66 -2.01 -5.39 -10.01
CA GLN A 66 -1.63 -6.51 -9.18
C GLN A 66 -0.65 -6.08 -8.09
N ASN A 67 0.37 -5.27 -8.45
CA ASN A 67 1.33 -4.72 -7.50
C ASN A 67 0.68 -3.70 -6.55
N LEU A 68 -0.25 -2.87 -7.03
CA LEU A 68 -1.06 -1.99 -6.18
C LEU A 68 -1.81 -2.82 -5.12
N GLY A 69 -2.53 -3.86 -5.55
CA GLY A 69 -3.29 -4.73 -4.66
C GLY A 69 -2.40 -5.46 -3.65
N ALA A 70 -1.30 -6.06 -4.12
CA ALA A 70 -0.38 -6.78 -3.25
C ALA A 70 0.32 -5.86 -2.24
N ALA A 71 0.70 -4.63 -2.64
CA ALA A 71 1.25 -3.62 -1.74
C ALA A 71 0.22 -3.17 -0.69
N ALA A 72 -1.02 -2.93 -1.10
CA ALA A 72 -2.11 -2.60 -0.19
C ALA A 72 -2.36 -3.71 0.84
N ARG A 73 -2.34 -4.98 0.39
CA ARG A 73 -2.49 -6.14 1.28
C ARG A 73 -1.38 -6.22 2.32
N SER A 74 -0.12 -6.04 1.89
CA SER A 74 1.03 -6.08 2.80
C SER A 74 1.02 -4.90 3.77
N GLY A 75 0.63 -3.71 3.30
CA GLY A 75 0.51 -2.52 4.12
C GLY A 75 -0.58 -2.67 5.18
N GLU A 76 -1.78 -3.07 4.79
CA GLU A 76 -2.92 -3.27 5.71
C GLU A 76 -2.60 -4.34 6.75
N ALA A 77 -2.04 -5.48 6.32
CA ALA A 77 -1.63 -6.55 7.23
C ALA A 77 -0.53 -6.12 8.22
N ALA A 78 0.28 -5.11 7.89
CA ALA A 78 1.26 -4.50 8.78
C ALA A 78 0.68 -3.32 9.59
N GLY A 79 -0.63 -3.05 9.51
CA GLY A 79 -1.32 -2.00 10.26
C GLY A 79 -1.30 -0.62 9.58
N ALA A 80 -1.07 -0.54 8.26
CA ALA A 80 -1.21 0.72 7.56
C ALA A 80 -2.67 1.20 7.58
N THR A 81 -2.84 2.51 7.78
CA THR A 81 -4.14 3.18 7.78
C THR A 81 -4.43 3.89 6.47
N MET A 82 -3.39 4.19 5.70
CA MET A 82 -3.50 4.94 4.45
C MET A 82 -2.54 4.41 3.38
N LEU A 83 -3.03 4.44 2.14
CA LEU A 83 -2.25 4.22 0.93
C LEU A 83 -2.19 5.53 0.13
N VAL A 84 -1.00 6.00 -0.23
CA VAL A 84 -0.81 7.21 -1.05
C VAL A 84 -0.29 6.83 -2.42
N THR A 85 -0.94 7.31 -3.49
CA THR A 85 -0.49 7.10 -4.88
C THR A 85 -0.54 8.41 -5.67
N ARG A 86 0.06 8.41 -6.86
CA ARG A 86 -0.08 9.52 -7.81
C ARG A 86 -1.49 9.54 -8.42
N THR A 87 -1.98 10.72 -8.80
CA THR A 87 -3.21 10.87 -9.59
C THR A 87 -3.03 10.47 -11.06
N ARG A 88 -1.79 10.51 -11.56
CA ARG A 88 -1.43 10.14 -12.94
C ARG A 88 -0.25 9.18 -12.92
N ARG A 89 -0.17 8.30 -13.94
CA ARG A 89 0.89 7.29 -14.06
C ARG A 89 0.98 6.40 -12.81
N ALA A 90 -0.19 6.00 -12.33
CA ALA A 90 -0.35 5.05 -11.24
C ALA A 90 -1.50 4.10 -11.56
N ALA A 91 -1.48 2.92 -10.99
CA ALA A 91 -2.56 1.96 -11.13
C ALA A 91 -3.86 2.51 -10.52
N ASP A 92 -4.98 2.23 -11.18
CA ASP A 92 -6.30 2.51 -10.64
C ASP A 92 -6.77 1.34 -9.76
N VAL A 93 -7.67 1.67 -8.81
CA VAL A 93 -8.34 0.66 -7.99
C VAL A 93 -9.40 -0.04 -8.84
N THR A 94 -8.99 -1.10 -9.49
CA THR A 94 -9.83 -1.95 -10.34
C THR A 94 -10.32 -3.18 -9.55
N PRO A 95 -11.32 -3.92 -10.04
CA PRO A 95 -11.70 -5.21 -9.45
C PRO A 95 -10.52 -6.19 -9.35
N ALA A 96 -9.56 -6.13 -10.28
CA ALA A 96 -8.34 -6.94 -10.23
C ALA A 96 -7.44 -6.53 -9.05
N ALA A 97 -7.24 -5.22 -8.82
CA ALA A 97 -6.50 -4.71 -7.68
C ALA A 97 -7.17 -5.08 -6.34
N ILE A 98 -8.51 -4.96 -6.25
CA ILE A 98 -9.27 -5.35 -5.05
C ILE A 98 -9.08 -6.85 -4.76
N ARG A 99 -9.15 -7.72 -5.80
CA ARG A 99 -8.88 -9.15 -5.63
C ARG A 99 -7.44 -9.42 -5.19
N ALA A 100 -6.46 -8.78 -5.82
CA ALA A 100 -5.05 -8.92 -5.46
C ALA A 100 -4.78 -8.47 -4.02
N SER A 101 -5.49 -7.45 -3.55
CA SER A 101 -5.41 -6.96 -2.18
C SER A 101 -6.12 -7.86 -1.15
N ALA A 102 -6.81 -8.92 -1.55
CA ALA A 102 -7.71 -9.70 -0.69
C ALA A 102 -8.71 -8.83 0.10
N GLY A 103 -9.12 -7.69 -0.48
CA GLY A 103 -10.04 -6.73 0.12
C GLY A 103 -9.37 -5.58 0.90
N ALA A 104 -8.07 -5.60 1.14
CA ALA A 104 -7.37 -4.56 1.91
C ALA A 104 -7.61 -3.14 1.38
N LEU A 105 -7.73 -2.97 0.06
CA LEU A 105 -8.08 -1.68 -0.56
C LEU A 105 -9.45 -1.13 -0.16
N LEU A 106 -10.33 -1.92 0.42
CA LEU A 106 -11.64 -1.49 0.93
C LEU A 106 -11.54 -0.95 2.38
N HIS A 107 -10.46 -1.28 3.09
CA HIS A 107 -10.20 -0.87 4.47
C HIS A 107 -9.26 0.33 4.55
N LEU A 108 -8.32 0.44 3.63
CA LEU A 108 -7.36 1.54 3.57
C LEU A 108 -8.01 2.82 3.03
N THR A 109 -7.70 3.97 3.65
CA THR A 109 -7.93 5.27 3.01
C THR A 109 -6.95 5.44 1.87
N HIS A 110 -7.43 5.68 0.64
CA HIS A 110 -6.60 5.86 -0.54
C HIS A 110 -6.44 7.35 -0.88
N ALA A 111 -5.30 7.94 -0.56
CA ALA A 111 -4.97 9.31 -0.95
C ALA A 111 -4.35 9.35 -2.35
N ARG A 112 -4.95 10.13 -3.25
CA ARG A 112 -4.44 10.34 -4.62
C ARG A 112 -3.93 11.76 -4.77
N ILE A 113 -2.61 11.92 -4.95
CA ILE A 113 -1.96 13.24 -4.98
C ILE A 113 -1.19 13.46 -6.28
N ALA A 114 -1.01 14.71 -6.67
CA ALA A 114 -0.32 15.03 -7.92
C ALA A 114 1.21 14.90 -7.81
N ASN A 115 1.78 15.22 -6.64
CA ASN A 115 3.22 15.25 -6.41
C ASN A 115 3.58 14.53 -5.12
N ILE A 116 4.24 13.38 -5.26
CA ILE A 116 4.65 12.53 -4.12
C ILE A 116 5.63 13.27 -3.21
N ALA A 117 6.69 13.89 -3.74
CA ALA A 117 7.69 14.57 -2.90
C ALA A 117 7.04 15.63 -2.01
N ARG A 118 6.11 16.45 -2.56
CA ARG A 118 5.34 17.41 -1.77
C ARG A 118 4.41 16.74 -0.75
N GLY A 119 3.86 15.58 -1.09
CA GLY A 119 3.06 14.78 -0.15
C GLY A 119 3.91 14.28 1.02
N LEU A 120 5.15 13.85 0.74
CA LEU A 120 6.10 13.43 1.78
C LEU A 120 6.47 14.58 2.73
N GLU A 121 6.74 15.78 2.20
CA GLU A 121 6.98 16.96 3.07
C GLU A 121 5.80 17.21 4.01
N ARG A 122 4.57 17.10 3.52
CA ARG A 122 3.37 17.24 4.37
C ARG A 122 3.25 16.15 5.44
N LEU A 123 3.64 14.91 5.12
CA LEU A 123 3.69 13.83 6.11
C LEU A 123 4.77 14.12 7.16
N LYS A 124 5.93 14.64 6.77
CA LYS A 124 6.98 15.09 7.72
C LYS A 124 6.47 16.22 8.63
N ASP A 125 5.80 17.22 8.08
CA ASP A 125 5.16 18.29 8.85
C ASP A 125 4.12 17.75 9.84
N ALA A 126 3.47 16.62 9.51
CA ALA A 126 2.57 15.88 10.40
C ALA A 126 3.29 14.93 11.37
N GLY A 127 4.62 14.93 11.44
CA GLY A 127 5.43 14.14 12.37
C GLY A 127 5.74 12.71 11.93
N PHE A 128 5.65 12.40 10.63
CA PHE A 128 6.05 11.11 10.10
C PHE A 128 7.57 11.06 9.86
N THR A 129 8.18 9.93 10.20
CA THR A 129 9.48 9.54 9.64
C THR A 129 9.25 8.89 8.27
N VAL A 130 9.86 9.44 7.24
CA VAL A 130 9.69 8.99 5.85
C VAL A 130 10.85 8.10 5.44
N VAL A 131 10.56 6.82 5.16
CA VAL A 131 11.53 5.79 4.77
C VAL A 131 11.36 5.45 3.30
N GLY A 132 12.38 5.64 2.51
CA GLY A 132 12.43 5.23 1.11
C GLY A 132 13.13 3.88 0.92
N LEU A 133 12.46 2.98 0.19
CA LEU A 133 13.09 1.73 -0.28
C LEU A 133 13.84 2.02 -1.58
N ASP A 134 15.17 2.02 -1.52
CA ASP A 134 16.04 2.30 -2.67
C ASP A 134 17.20 1.29 -2.72
N GLU A 135 17.35 0.56 -3.81
CA GLU A 135 18.43 -0.41 -3.99
C GLU A 135 19.84 0.20 -3.91
N ARG A 136 19.94 1.52 -4.16
CA ARG A 136 21.18 2.31 -4.08
C ARG A 136 21.48 2.84 -2.68
N ALA A 137 20.64 2.58 -1.69
CA ALA A 137 20.90 2.99 -0.33
C ALA A 137 22.15 2.27 0.23
N GLU A 138 22.91 2.97 1.05
CA GLU A 138 24.11 2.40 1.69
C GLU A 138 23.71 1.38 2.76
N ARG A 139 22.70 1.70 3.56
CA ARG A 139 22.22 0.89 4.67
C ARG A 139 21.14 -0.11 4.25
N THR A 140 21.13 -1.24 4.91
CA THR A 140 20.07 -2.24 4.77
C THR A 140 18.99 -2.05 5.81
N VAL A 141 17.80 -2.61 5.57
CA VAL A 141 16.69 -2.63 6.55
C VAL A 141 17.05 -3.32 7.88
N PHE A 142 18.15 -4.06 7.94
CA PHE A 142 18.63 -4.76 9.13
C PHE A 142 19.70 -4.00 9.93
N GLU A 143 20.21 -2.90 9.39
CA GLU A 143 21.24 -2.07 10.02
C GLU A 143 20.66 -0.81 10.68
N GLU A 144 19.39 -0.54 10.41
CA GLU A 144 18.65 0.55 11.04
C GLU A 144 17.84 0.02 12.23
N GLU A 145 17.67 0.86 13.24
CA GLU A 145 16.79 0.54 14.36
C GLU A 145 15.32 0.55 13.90
N PRO A 146 14.50 -0.37 14.43
CA PRO A 146 13.07 -0.38 14.13
C PRO A 146 12.40 0.96 14.46
N LEU A 147 11.53 1.42 13.59
CA LEU A 147 10.85 2.71 13.73
C LEU A 147 9.55 2.60 14.52
N ALA A 148 9.39 3.47 15.49
CA ALA A 148 8.15 3.68 16.25
C ALA A 148 7.45 4.98 15.85
N GLY A 149 6.22 5.18 16.29
CA GLY A 149 5.43 6.36 15.99
C GLY A 149 4.92 6.41 14.56
N ARG A 150 4.76 7.61 14.00
CA ARG A 150 4.27 7.80 12.65
C ARG A 150 5.34 7.49 11.62
N VAL A 151 5.09 6.52 10.75
CA VAL A 151 6.03 6.10 9.70
C VAL A 151 5.35 6.11 8.34
N ALA A 152 6.01 6.67 7.34
CA ALA A 152 5.63 6.56 5.94
C ALA A 152 6.68 5.77 5.16
N VAL A 153 6.30 4.62 4.58
CA VAL A 153 7.19 3.79 3.77
C VAL A 153 6.94 4.06 2.30
N VAL A 154 7.97 4.46 1.59
CA VAL A 154 7.90 4.85 0.18
C VAL A 154 8.53 3.78 -0.70
N LEU A 155 7.74 3.28 -1.64
CA LEU A 155 8.14 2.32 -2.66
C LEU A 155 8.11 2.99 -4.04
N GLY A 156 9.21 2.91 -4.77
CA GLY A 156 9.31 3.41 -6.14
C GLY A 156 8.77 2.45 -7.19
N SER A 157 8.78 2.89 -8.46
CA SER A 157 8.40 2.09 -9.60
C SER A 157 9.37 0.93 -9.85
N GLU A 158 8.87 -0.11 -10.54
CA GLU A 158 9.72 -1.21 -11.00
C GLU A 158 10.73 -0.70 -12.04
N GLY A 159 11.99 -1.07 -11.87
CA GLY A 159 13.09 -0.71 -12.76
C GLY A 159 13.71 0.67 -12.52
N GLU A 160 12.93 1.72 -12.30
CA GLU A 160 13.47 3.08 -12.05
C GLU A 160 13.66 3.38 -10.56
N GLY A 161 12.94 2.68 -9.68
CA GLY A 161 12.96 2.91 -8.24
C GLY A 161 12.31 4.23 -7.85
N LEU A 162 12.83 4.88 -6.82
CA LEU A 162 12.38 6.19 -6.36
C LEU A 162 12.82 7.30 -7.32
N GLY A 163 11.90 8.17 -7.70
CA GLY A 163 12.24 9.40 -8.42
C GLY A 163 13.18 10.30 -7.60
N ARG A 164 14.05 11.09 -8.27
CA ARG A 164 15.05 11.93 -7.60
C ARG A 164 14.45 12.79 -6.47
N LEU A 165 13.37 13.53 -6.74
CA LEU A 165 12.75 14.40 -5.73
C LEU A 165 12.07 13.61 -4.60
N THR A 166 11.49 12.46 -4.90
CA THR A 166 10.91 11.55 -3.88
C THR A 166 12.01 11.01 -2.97
N ARG A 167 13.16 10.62 -3.55
CA ARG A 167 14.33 10.15 -2.81
C ARG A 167 14.90 11.23 -1.89
N GLU A 168 15.06 12.46 -2.38
CA GLU A 168 15.54 13.61 -1.61
C GLU A 168 14.58 14.00 -0.46
N ALA A 169 13.28 13.70 -0.61
CA ALA A 169 12.27 13.97 0.41
C ALA A 169 12.20 12.91 1.52
N CYS A 170 12.85 11.75 1.37
CA CYS A 170 12.92 10.73 2.41
C CYS A 170 13.93 11.12 3.49
N ASP A 171 13.59 10.83 4.75
CA ASP A 171 14.49 11.04 5.90
C ASP A 171 15.53 9.92 6.00
N VAL A 172 15.11 8.69 5.67
CA VAL A 172 15.93 7.49 5.69
C VAL A 172 15.79 6.76 4.37
N LEU A 173 16.90 6.28 3.82
CA LEU A 173 16.92 5.39 2.67
C LEU A 173 17.51 4.05 3.08
N VAL A 174 16.77 2.98 2.80
CA VAL A 174 17.19 1.61 3.12
C VAL A 174 17.00 0.69 1.93
N ARG A 175 17.82 -0.34 1.86
CA ARG A 175 17.71 -1.40 0.85
C ARG A 175 17.49 -2.76 1.47
N LEU A 176 16.92 -3.66 0.70
CA LEU A 176 16.92 -5.09 1.00
C LEU A 176 18.21 -5.72 0.44
N PRO A 177 18.99 -6.44 1.22
CA PRO A 177 20.22 -7.04 0.72
C PRO A 177 19.89 -8.23 -0.19
N MET A 178 20.41 -8.20 -1.43
CA MET A 178 20.33 -9.30 -2.38
C MET A 178 21.59 -10.14 -2.30
N ARG A 179 21.44 -11.46 -2.07
CA ARG A 179 22.58 -12.40 -1.98
C ARG A 179 22.62 -13.42 -3.13
N GLY A 180 21.60 -13.40 -3.98
CA GLY A 180 21.47 -14.29 -5.14
C GLY A 180 21.97 -13.62 -6.42
N ARG A 181 21.63 -14.26 -7.56
CA ARG A 181 21.94 -13.74 -8.90
C ARG A 181 20.89 -12.75 -9.40
N VAL A 182 19.71 -12.73 -8.79
CA VAL A 182 18.63 -11.79 -9.10
C VAL A 182 18.89 -10.51 -8.34
N GLY A 183 18.88 -9.38 -9.05
CA GLY A 183 19.27 -8.07 -8.50
C GLY A 183 18.18 -7.38 -7.68
N SER A 184 16.90 -7.76 -7.85
CA SER A 184 15.77 -7.12 -7.15
C SER A 184 14.66 -8.11 -6.86
N LEU A 185 13.81 -7.79 -5.89
CA LEU A 185 12.52 -8.44 -5.67
C LEU A 185 11.43 -7.69 -6.44
N ASN A 186 10.29 -8.35 -6.66
CA ASN A 186 9.07 -7.64 -7.06
C ASN A 186 8.75 -6.52 -6.07
N ALA A 187 8.22 -5.40 -6.55
CA ALA A 187 7.97 -4.20 -5.74
C ALA A 187 7.13 -4.48 -4.49
N SER A 188 6.01 -5.21 -4.62
CA SER A 188 5.16 -5.54 -3.48
C SER A 188 5.82 -6.50 -2.48
N ALA A 189 6.67 -7.41 -2.96
CA ALA A 189 7.48 -8.30 -2.11
C ALA A 189 8.54 -7.52 -1.32
N SER A 190 9.18 -6.53 -1.97
CA SER A 190 10.13 -5.62 -1.32
C SER A 190 9.46 -4.84 -0.19
N LEU A 191 8.26 -4.30 -0.45
CA LEU A 191 7.49 -3.58 0.56
C LEU A 191 7.16 -4.49 1.75
N ALA A 192 6.63 -5.69 1.50
CA ALA A 192 6.30 -6.65 2.55
C ALA A 192 7.52 -6.98 3.40
N ALA A 193 8.65 -7.31 2.78
CA ALA A 193 9.88 -7.63 3.49
C ALA A 193 10.35 -6.47 4.37
N ALA A 194 10.32 -5.23 3.86
CA ALA A 194 10.71 -4.05 4.62
C ALA A 194 9.75 -3.75 5.78
N LEU A 195 8.44 -3.86 5.57
CA LEU A 195 7.45 -3.64 6.62
C LEU A 195 7.65 -4.59 7.80
N TYR A 196 7.84 -5.87 7.52
CA TYR A 196 7.98 -6.89 8.56
C TYR A 196 9.39 -6.96 9.20
N ALA A 197 10.43 -6.59 8.46
CA ALA A 197 11.79 -6.60 8.98
C ALA A 197 12.16 -5.33 9.77
N PHE A 198 11.57 -4.19 9.41
CA PHE A 198 12.06 -2.89 9.87
C PHE A 198 10.98 -2.02 10.54
N VAL A 199 9.74 -2.03 10.04
CA VAL A 199 8.70 -1.15 10.58
C VAL A 199 7.91 -1.84 11.69
N LEU A 200 7.43 -3.05 11.45
CA LEU A 200 6.59 -3.77 12.42
C LEU A 200 7.28 -4.07 13.75
N PRO A 201 8.58 -4.46 13.81
CA PRO A 201 9.26 -4.70 15.08
C PRO A 201 9.27 -3.50 16.05
N GLY A 202 9.25 -2.26 15.52
CA GLY A 202 9.15 -1.06 16.36
C GLY A 202 7.75 -0.73 16.86
N ARG A 203 6.73 -1.51 16.45
CA ARG A 203 5.31 -1.27 16.70
C ARG A 203 4.63 -2.38 17.50
N VAL A 204 5.14 -3.59 17.39
CA VAL A 204 4.68 -4.71 18.21
C VAL A 204 5.39 -4.56 19.56
N GLY A 205 4.66 -4.09 20.57
CA GLY A 205 5.15 -4.20 21.95
C GLY A 205 5.47 -5.66 22.24
N ASP A 206 6.53 -5.91 23.01
CA ASP A 206 6.85 -7.26 23.49
C ASP A 206 5.57 -7.91 24.05
N PRO A 207 5.26 -9.18 23.67
CA PRO A 207 4.07 -9.87 24.12
C PRO A 207 4.07 -10.12 25.63
#